data_665da2e7c7031b8e9520afa26584c0e6
#
_entry.id   665da2e7c7031b8e9520afa26584c0e6
#
_cell.length_a   1.000
_cell.length_b   1.000
_cell.length_c   1.000
_cell.angle_alpha   90.00
_cell.angle_beta   90.00
_cell.angle_gamma   90.00
#
_symmetry.space_group_name_H-M   'P 1'
#
loop_
_entity.id
_entity.type
_entity.pdbx_description
1 polymer ?
#
loop_
_entity_poly.entity_id
_entity_poly.type
_entity_poly.pdbx_seq_one_letter_code
_entity_poly.pdbx_strand_id
1 'polypeptide(L)'
;MNRTDPPATPRDTLVLGPVPVPPAPQHKRLARGAVAPPVRPEVTLNGIAVSAGVAIGLVFGTTEAPAEIVHTRIQAADIAAETARLETAILQSRKQLAKLRARLSVLPEESQAEIAPLIDAYIQMIGPSRLIRGVRRRIGETLVSAETAVVEEIEAIAKVIHAQDSADATVDESAGTARRADEIREIGRRLVRNLTRAPFRSFSGLPDGAILVAEGLRPADAALLDPSRLAAVATEEGGADGHTAVMLRALGLPAVLGVVGLVAAIRPGDIAVIDGIAGTVVLNPSTTTVAAARRAVTAFARERQRYRRFRRLPAVTLDGEPVELQANLEIPLELPLIVQSGAVGIGLLRTEFLFMNRETVPDEVAQFESYRSVIEAMGGDPVTIRVLDWGGEKDIEALTNAGVVPDVTEVNPALSIRGIRLLLRKPELFETQLAAILRAAAFGPVRVMLPMITTVAEVRQAREIYERVGRRLRRRGERLPEKLPPLGIMIETPGAALAADALALEADFFALGTNDLTAYTLAVDRGDSNVADLYDPLHPAVLRLVQLATEAALRMRMSVSVCGEIAGNPRLTPLLLGLGLRSFSVNASAVPRVKQVIRSVEIDTCARFARRIMEQSDPMAIRALIAGFRPE
;
A
#
# COMPACT_ATOMS: atom_id res chain seq x y z
N MET A 1 -0.94 -35.32 46.50
CA MET A 1 0.33 -34.66 46.75
C MET A 1 0.70 -33.82 45.56
N ASN A 2 0.63 -32.57 45.78
CA ASN A 2 1.03 -31.36 45.00
C ASN A 2 1.35 -31.49 43.51
N ARG A 3 0.39 -31.03 42.71
CA ARG A 3 0.62 -30.49 41.36
C ARG A 3 0.87 -28.98 41.50
N THR A 4 2.02 -28.52 41.14
CA THR A 4 2.36 -27.09 40.99
C THR A 4 2.11 -26.68 39.56
N ASP A 5 1.15 -25.77 39.35
CA ASP A 5 0.91 -25.07 38.09
C ASP A 5 2.06 -24.06 37.80
N PRO A 6 2.45 -23.85 36.52
CA PRO A 6 3.37 -22.81 36.17
C PRO A 6 2.68 -21.45 36.12
N PRO A 7 3.39 -20.33 36.40
CA PRO A 7 2.80 -18.99 36.48
C PRO A 7 2.41 -18.45 35.11
N ALA A 8 1.22 -17.88 35.04
CA ALA A 8 0.70 -17.14 33.91
C ALA A 8 1.48 -15.84 33.72
N THR A 9 1.99 -15.61 32.51
CA THR A 9 2.52 -14.32 32.06
C THR A 9 1.37 -13.34 31.80
N PRO A 10 1.44 -12.10 32.27
CA PRO A 10 0.43 -11.09 31.98
C PRO A 10 0.62 -10.59 30.54
N ARG A 11 -0.37 -10.84 29.69
CA ARG A 11 -0.54 -10.13 28.42
C ARG A 11 -1.20 -8.79 28.71
N ASP A 12 -0.42 -7.74 28.75
CA ASP A 12 -0.91 -6.37 28.77
C ASP A 12 -1.57 -6.06 27.42
N THR A 13 -2.87 -6.24 27.39
CA THR A 13 -3.74 -5.76 26.31
C THR A 13 -3.96 -4.26 26.53
N LEU A 14 -3.30 -3.42 25.76
CA LEU A 14 -3.69 -2.02 25.58
C LEU A 14 -5.11 -1.98 25.02
N VAL A 15 -6.08 -1.87 25.91
CA VAL A 15 -7.48 -1.58 25.59
C VAL A 15 -7.57 -0.10 25.27
N LEU A 16 -7.50 0.26 23.99
CA LEU A 16 -7.94 1.58 23.55
C LEU A 16 -9.44 1.66 23.83
N GLY A 17 -9.82 2.44 24.83
CA GLY A 17 -11.20 2.72 25.18
C GLY A 17 -11.95 3.39 24.02
N PRO A 18 -13.29 3.44 24.07
CA PRO A 18 -14.08 4.11 23.06
C PRO A 18 -13.65 5.59 22.99
N VAL A 19 -13.31 6.04 21.78
CA VAL A 19 -13.04 7.46 21.52
C VAL A 19 -14.29 8.23 21.96
N PRO A 20 -14.17 9.16 22.93
CA PRO A 20 -15.32 9.94 23.37
C PRO A 20 -15.84 10.78 22.21
N VAL A 21 -17.13 10.67 21.93
CA VAL A 21 -17.83 11.60 21.04
C VAL A 21 -17.75 12.97 21.71
N PRO A 22 -17.14 13.97 21.10
CA PRO A 22 -17.07 15.29 21.70
C PRO A 22 -18.49 15.82 21.94
N PRO A 23 -18.78 16.40 23.10
CA PRO A 23 -20.06 17.04 23.36
C PRO A 23 -20.29 18.15 22.33
N ALA A 24 -21.54 18.33 21.94
CA ALA A 24 -21.93 19.41 21.03
C ALA A 24 -21.35 20.74 21.56
N PRO A 25 -20.73 21.56 20.69
CA PRO A 25 -20.17 22.82 21.13
C PRO A 25 -21.27 23.66 21.79
N GLN A 26 -21.09 23.95 23.08
CA GLN A 26 -21.95 24.89 23.78
C GLN A 26 -21.65 26.27 23.19
N HIS A 27 -22.61 26.81 22.46
CA HIS A 27 -22.57 28.18 21.97
C HIS A 27 -22.48 29.12 23.18
N LYS A 28 -21.29 29.60 23.51
CA LYS A 28 -21.14 30.79 24.33
C LYS A 28 -21.95 31.90 23.63
N ARG A 29 -22.94 32.44 24.33
CA ARG A 29 -23.72 33.60 23.86
C ARG A 29 -22.73 34.70 23.47
N LEU A 30 -22.54 34.89 22.18
CA LEU A 30 -21.82 36.02 21.62
C LEU A 30 -22.55 37.32 22.02
N ALA A 31 -21.77 38.29 22.41
CA ALA A 31 -22.27 39.62 22.74
C ALA A 31 -23.10 40.19 21.57
N ARG A 32 -24.26 40.77 21.88
CA ARG A 32 -25.11 41.47 20.93
C ARG A 32 -24.29 42.57 20.23
N GLY A 33 -24.03 42.40 18.93
CA GLY A 33 -23.39 43.43 18.10
C GLY A 33 -22.45 42.95 17.01
N ALA A 34 -22.06 41.67 16.95
CA ALA A 34 -21.26 41.16 15.86
C ALA A 34 -22.16 40.80 14.67
N VAL A 35 -21.97 41.46 13.53
CA VAL A 35 -22.57 41.10 12.25
C VAL A 35 -22.13 39.68 11.95
N ALA A 36 -23.08 38.76 11.81
CA ALA A 36 -22.75 37.38 11.42
C ALA A 36 -21.97 37.41 10.08
N PRO A 37 -20.87 36.71 9.98
CA PRO A 37 -20.13 36.65 8.73
C PRO A 37 -21.06 36.13 7.62
N PRO A 38 -20.97 36.62 6.38
CA PRO A 38 -21.80 36.19 5.29
C PRO A 38 -21.77 34.67 5.15
N VAL A 39 -22.95 34.04 5.12
CA VAL A 39 -23.06 32.59 4.90
C VAL A 39 -22.50 32.29 3.52
N ARG A 40 -21.41 31.53 3.47
CA ARG A 40 -20.79 31.11 2.21
C ARG A 40 -21.55 29.95 1.61
N PRO A 41 -21.60 29.85 0.28
CA PRO A 41 -22.18 28.69 -0.38
C PRO A 41 -21.39 27.42 -0.04
N GLU A 42 -22.11 26.32 0.02
CA GLU A 42 -21.52 24.98 0.07
C GLU A 42 -20.76 24.71 -1.22
N VAL A 43 -19.52 24.24 -1.11
CA VAL A 43 -18.67 23.89 -2.26
C VAL A 43 -18.20 22.45 -2.09
N THR A 44 -18.45 21.62 -3.09
CA THR A 44 -17.96 20.24 -3.15
C THR A 44 -16.80 20.17 -4.12
N LEU A 45 -15.67 19.65 -3.65
CA LEU A 45 -14.48 19.38 -4.43
C LEU A 45 -14.22 17.87 -4.48
N ASN A 46 -13.69 17.40 -5.60
CA ASN A 46 -13.35 15.99 -5.79
C ASN A 46 -11.83 15.81 -5.76
N GLY A 47 -11.41 14.68 -5.21
CA GLY A 47 -10.02 14.25 -5.16
C GLY A 47 -9.94 12.73 -5.15
N ILE A 48 -8.78 12.23 -4.79
CA ILE A 48 -8.48 10.80 -4.74
C ILE A 48 -8.77 10.29 -3.33
N ALA A 49 -9.65 9.28 -3.22
CA ALA A 49 -9.93 8.56 -1.99
C ALA A 49 -8.69 7.76 -1.55
N VAL A 50 -8.10 8.11 -0.42
CA VAL A 50 -6.84 7.49 0.04
C VAL A 50 -7.02 6.65 1.30
N SER A 51 -7.72 7.18 2.29
CA SER A 51 -7.96 6.47 3.55
C SER A 51 -9.43 6.56 3.92
N ALA A 52 -10.07 5.40 4.08
CA ALA A 52 -11.51 5.29 4.28
C ALA A 52 -11.99 5.90 5.60
N GLY A 53 -13.10 6.61 5.54
CA GLY A 53 -13.78 7.20 6.68
C GLY A 53 -14.43 8.52 6.32
N VAL A 54 -15.35 8.97 7.16
CA VAL A 54 -16.01 10.27 7.02
C VAL A 54 -15.71 11.09 8.26
N ALA A 55 -15.34 12.35 8.10
CA ALA A 55 -15.04 13.26 9.19
C ALA A 55 -15.66 14.64 8.97
N ILE A 56 -15.98 15.31 10.07
CA ILE A 56 -16.49 16.69 10.11
C ILE A 56 -15.64 17.45 11.12
N GLY A 57 -15.12 18.60 10.75
CA GLY A 57 -14.31 19.41 11.66
C GLY A 57 -14.03 20.81 11.13
N LEU A 58 -13.35 21.58 11.98
CA LEU A 58 -12.83 22.88 11.61
C LEU A 58 -11.59 22.71 10.74
N VAL A 59 -11.51 23.48 9.68
CA VAL A 59 -10.38 23.48 8.76
C VAL A 59 -9.20 24.26 9.34
N PHE A 60 -8.06 23.62 9.35
CA PHE A 60 -6.77 24.23 9.62
C PHE A 60 -5.90 24.11 8.37
N GLY A 61 -5.77 25.23 7.66
CA GLY A 61 -4.93 25.32 6.49
C GLY A 61 -3.46 25.52 6.84
N THR A 62 -2.59 24.78 6.21
CA THR A 62 -1.17 25.09 6.14
C THR A 62 -0.86 25.63 4.74
N THR A 63 -1.07 26.90 4.51
CA THR A 63 -0.46 27.62 3.39
C THR A 63 1.00 27.84 3.76
N GLU A 64 1.92 27.16 3.11
CA GLU A 64 3.30 27.61 3.07
C GLU A 64 3.30 28.85 2.17
N ALA A 65 3.27 30.03 2.79
CA ALA A 65 3.77 31.21 2.07
C ALA A 65 5.23 30.89 1.75
N PRO A 66 5.64 30.82 0.49
CA PRO A 66 7.05 30.67 0.15
C PRO A 66 7.76 31.81 0.89
N ALA A 67 8.76 31.49 1.72
CA ALA A 67 9.62 32.53 2.25
C ALA A 67 10.27 33.19 1.04
N GLU A 68 9.85 34.39 0.70
CA GLU A 68 10.55 35.19 -0.33
C GLU A 68 11.98 35.37 0.17
N ILE A 69 12.87 34.55 -0.38
CA ILE A 69 14.29 34.65 -0.09
C ILE A 69 14.79 35.79 -0.95
N VAL A 70 14.98 36.94 -0.32
CA VAL A 70 15.63 38.10 -0.97
C VAL A 70 17.07 37.69 -1.27
N HIS A 71 17.43 37.71 -2.53
CA HIS A 71 18.77 37.42 -2.98
C HIS A 71 19.76 38.46 -2.39
N THR A 72 20.50 38.06 -1.37
CA THR A 72 21.35 38.96 -0.59
C THR A 72 22.82 38.68 -0.85
N ARG A 73 23.55 39.69 -1.32
CA ARG A 73 25.03 39.68 -1.41
C ARG A 73 25.64 40.09 -0.07
N ILE A 74 26.75 39.48 0.26
CA ILE A 74 27.52 39.76 1.48
C ILE A 74 28.91 40.34 1.13
N GLN A 75 29.58 40.91 2.12
CA GLN A 75 30.98 41.32 1.98
C GLN A 75 31.91 40.16 2.38
N ALA A 76 33.15 40.21 1.90
CA ALA A 76 34.15 39.19 2.24
C ALA A 76 34.40 39.06 3.76
N ALA A 77 34.19 40.11 4.52
CA ALA A 77 34.27 40.07 5.98
C ALA A 77 33.17 39.25 6.65
N ASP A 78 32.03 39.03 5.97
CA ASP A 78 30.86 38.33 6.52
C ASP A 78 30.92 36.81 6.27
N ILE A 79 31.85 36.31 5.46
CA ILE A 79 31.95 34.89 5.08
C ILE A 79 31.99 33.97 6.33
N ALA A 80 32.79 34.34 7.33
CA ALA A 80 32.93 33.54 8.55
C ALA A 80 31.61 33.50 9.35
N ALA A 81 30.89 34.62 9.42
CA ALA A 81 29.60 34.70 10.12
C ALA A 81 28.51 33.89 9.40
N GLU A 82 28.42 33.98 8.07
CA GLU A 82 27.47 33.22 7.25
C GLU A 82 27.76 31.72 7.29
N THR A 83 29.04 31.33 7.27
CA THR A 83 29.44 29.93 7.44
C THR A 83 29.03 29.39 8.83
N ALA A 84 29.19 30.16 9.90
CA ALA A 84 28.78 29.78 11.25
C ALA A 84 27.24 29.67 11.35
N ARG A 85 26.49 30.54 10.68
CA ARG A 85 25.03 30.44 10.58
C ARG A 85 24.61 29.14 9.88
N LEU A 86 25.26 28.79 8.77
CA LEU A 86 25.02 27.55 8.03
C LEU A 86 25.28 26.32 8.94
N GLU A 87 26.42 26.28 9.67
CA GLU A 87 26.73 25.20 10.59
C GLU A 87 25.68 25.04 11.68
N THR A 88 25.19 26.15 12.22
CA THR A 88 24.11 26.13 13.22
C THR A 88 22.82 25.57 12.64
N ALA A 89 22.46 25.95 11.41
CA ALA A 89 21.28 25.43 10.71
C ALA A 89 21.40 23.95 10.39
N ILE A 90 22.59 23.48 9.99
CA ILE A 90 22.90 22.06 9.77
C ILE A 90 22.71 21.27 11.07
N LEU A 91 23.27 21.72 12.19
CA LEU A 91 23.16 21.05 13.47
C LEU A 91 21.71 20.96 13.94
N GLN A 92 20.95 22.06 13.78
CA GLN A 92 19.52 22.08 14.15
C GLN A 92 18.71 21.14 13.24
N SER A 93 18.95 21.14 11.94
CA SER A 93 18.26 20.26 11.00
C SER A 93 18.52 18.78 11.29
N ARG A 94 19.77 18.42 11.56
CA ARG A 94 20.14 17.05 11.97
C ARG A 94 19.48 16.65 13.29
N LYS A 95 19.44 17.53 14.28
CA LYS A 95 18.77 17.28 15.57
C LYS A 95 17.26 17.07 15.40
N GLN A 96 16.62 17.84 14.52
CA GLN A 96 15.21 17.69 14.19
C GLN A 96 14.95 16.33 13.49
N LEU A 97 15.76 15.94 12.51
CA LEU A 97 15.65 14.66 11.83
C LEU A 97 15.93 13.47 12.77
N ALA A 98 16.93 13.57 13.64
CA ALA A 98 17.20 12.55 14.65
C ALA A 98 16.03 12.39 15.64
N LYS A 99 15.38 13.50 16.04
CA LYS A 99 14.18 13.46 16.87
C LYS A 99 12.99 12.83 16.12
N LEU A 100 12.85 13.13 14.83
CA LEU A 100 11.85 12.50 13.98
C LEU A 100 12.13 10.98 13.86
N ARG A 101 13.39 10.61 13.62
CA ARG A 101 13.84 9.21 13.57
C ARG A 101 13.52 8.44 14.85
N ALA A 102 13.78 9.06 16.01
CA ALA A 102 13.45 8.48 17.32
C ALA A 102 11.93 8.34 17.53
N ARG A 103 11.11 9.25 17.01
CA ARG A 103 9.64 9.14 17.09
C ARG A 103 9.07 8.03 16.23
N LEU A 104 9.76 7.63 15.17
CA LEU A 104 9.32 6.48 14.36
C LEU A 104 9.23 5.20 15.19
N SER A 105 10.00 5.06 16.27
CA SER A 105 9.94 3.88 17.15
C SER A 105 8.58 3.63 17.82
N VAL A 106 7.68 4.62 17.81
CA VAL A 106 6.30 4.50 18.32
C VAL A 106 5.34 4.02 17.22
N LEU A 107 5.75 4.13 15.97
CA LEU A 107 4.98 3.63 14.82
C LEU A 107 5.21 2.11 14.66
N PRO A 108 4.31 1.40 13.98
CA PRO A 108 4.54 0.00 13.61
C PRO A 108 5.91 -0.15 12.92
N GLU A 109 6.63 -1.23 13.20
CA GLU A 109 8.00 -1.48 12.70
C GLU A 109 8.13 -1.32 11.18
N GLU A 110 7.07 -1.55 10.47
CA GLU A 110 6.97 -1.49 9.01
C GLU A 110 6.93 -0.06 8.49
N SER A 111 6.15 0.82 9.14
CA SER A 111 6.21 2.26 8.87
C SER A 111 7.61 2.82 9.16
N GLN A 112 8.29 2.22 10.15
CA GLN A 112 9.69 2.55 10.43
C GLN A 112 10.61 2.11 9.30
N ALA A 113 10.43 0.93 8.75
CA ALA A 113 11.28 0.37 7.69
C ALA A 113 11.21 1.19 6.40
N GLU A 114 10.07 1.81 6.11
CA GLU A 114 9.88 2.62 4.90
C GLU A 114 10.40 4.06 5.08
N ILE A 115 10.15 4.65 6.25
CA ILE A 115 10.45 6.07 6.49
C ILE A 115 11.87 6.26 7.05
N ALA A 116 12.38 5.29 7.79
CA ALA A 116 13.69 5.40 8.41
C ALA A 116 14.81 5.58 7.39
N PRO A 117 14.89 4.82 6.28
CA PRO A 117 15.91 5.02 5.25
C PRO A 117 15.84 6.43 4.62
N LEU A 118 14.64 6.96 4.40
CA LEU A 118 14.45 8.31 3.86
C LEU A 118 14.99 9.37 4.83
N ILE A 119 14.68 9.24 6.13
CA ILE A 119 15.20 10.17 7.14
C ILE A 119 16.71 10.02 7.29
N ASP A 120 17.22 8.79 7.26
CA ASP A 120 18.64 8.50 7.33
C ASP A 120 19.38 9.09 6.11
N ALA A 121 18.80 9.00 4.90
CA ALA A 121 19.30 9.68 3.70
C ALA A 121 19.32 11.21 3.86
N TYR A 122 18.26 11.81 4.40
CA TYR A 122 18.23 13.25 4.69
C TYR A 122 19.29 13.67 5.70
N ILE A 123 19.53 12.87 6.74
CA ILE A 123 20.61 13.11 7.71
C ILE A 123 21.97 13.06 7.04
N GLN A 124 22.19 12.10 6.13
CA GLN A 124 23.44 12.00 5.37
C GLN A 124 23.63 13.17 4.43
N MET A 125 22.57 13.59 3.71
CA MET A 125 22.63 14.72 2.75
C MET A 125 22.89 16.05 3.44
N ILE A 126 22.41 16.26 4.68
CA ILE A 126 22.71 17.43 5.51
C ILE A 126 24.07 17.28 6.21
N GLY A 127 24.73 16.14 6.15
CA GLY A 127 26.08 15.89 6.65
C GLY A 127 27.18 16.48 5.75
N PRO A 128 28.42 15.95 5.82
CA PRO A 128 29.54 16.37 4.98
C PRO A 128 29.36 15.89 3.53
N SER A 129 28.29 16.32 2.87
CA SER A 129 27.87 15.92 1.52
C SER A 129 28.39 16.87 0.44
N ARG A 130 28.17 16.49 -0.83
CA ARG A 130 28.40 17.36 -1.99
C ARG A 130 27.57 18.66 -1.90
N LEU A 131 26.31 18.54 -1.46
CA LEU A 131 25.40 19.67 -1.27
C LEU A 131 26.01 20.72 -0.32
N ILE A 132 26.39 20.31 0.89
CA ILE A 132 26.92 21.24 1.89
C ILE A 132 28.28 21.84 1.46
N ARG A 133 29.13 21.06 0.78
CA ARG A 133 30.36 21.60 0.20
C ARG A 133 30.08 22.64 -0.89
N GLY A 134 29.07 22.41 -1.73
CA GLY A 134 28.64 23.37 -2.76
C GLY A 134 28.12 24.68 -2.15
N VAL A 135 27.28 24.59 -1.11
CA VAL A 135 26.77 25.76 -0.38
C VAL A 135 27.91 26.58 0.22
N ARG A 136 28.86 25.94 0.91
CA ARG A 136 30.04 26.65 1.49
C ARG A 136 30.88 27.33 0.42
N ARG A 137 31.09 26.66 -0.71
CA ARG A 137 31.82 27.25 -1.85
C ARG A 137 31.11 28.50 -2.36
N ARG A 138 29.77 28.48 -2.51
CA ARG A 138 29.01 29.67 -2.96
C ARG A 138 29.13 30.82 -1.98
N ILE A 139 29.03 30.60 -0.68
CA ILE A 139 29.23 31.66 0.33
C ILE A 139 30.61 32.31 0.15
N GLY A 140 31.66 31.49 -0.04
CA GLY A 140 33.04 32.02 -0.16
C GLY A 140 33.40 32.65 -1.51
N GLU A 141 32.89 32.07 -2.63
CA GLU A 141 33.30 32.50 -3.98
C GLU A 141 32.31 33.50 -4.61
N THR A 142 31.00 33.31 -4.42
CA THR A 142 29.98 34.19 -5.02
C THR A 142 29.51 35.31 -4.07
N LEU A 143 29.96 35.28 -2.84
CA LEU A 143 29.67 36.31 -1.81
C LEU A 143 28.16 36.52 -1.62
N VAL A 144 27.42 35.45 -1.39
CA VAL A 144 25.98 35.47 -1.13
C VAL A 144 25.68 34.97 0.28
N SER A 145 24.52 35.34 0.83
CA SER A 145 24.07 34.86 2.15
C SER A 145 23.92 33.36 2.18
N ALA A 146 23.92 32.76 3.37
CA ALA A 146 23.74 31.31 3.53
C ALA A 146 22.41 30.82 2.96
N GLU A 147 21.32 31.58 3.10
CA GLU A 147 20.01 31.27 2.50
C GLU A 147 20.08 31.25 0.97
N THR A 148 20.63 32.27 0.36
CA THR A 148 20.80 32.37 -1.10
C THR A 148 21.68 31.23 -1.63
N ALA A 149 22.79 30.93 -0.95
CA ALA A 149 23.71 29.88 -1.32
C ALA A 149 23.03 28.48 -1.28
N VAL A 150 22.18 28.22 -0.27
CA VAL A 150 21.41 26.96 -0.18
C VAL A 150 20.46 26.85 -1.35
N VAL A 151 19.68 27.88 -1.65
CA VAL A 151 18.69 27.84 -2.74
C VAL A 151 19.36 27.65 -4.10
N GLU A 152 20.39 28.43 -4.38
CA GLU A 152 21.11 28.32 -5.65
C GLU A 152 21.76 26.94 -5.86
N GLU A 153 22.37 26.38 -4.82
CA GLU A 153 23.01 25.07 -4.94
C GLU A 153 21.99 23.95 -5.17
N ILE A 154 20.85 24.05 -4.49
CA ILE A 154 19.75 23.08 -4.64
C ILE A 154 19.13 23.15 -6.01
N GLU A 155 18.84 24.36 -6.51
CA GLU A 155 18.31 24.49 -7.86
C GLU A 155 19.35 24.09 -8.94
N ALA A 156 20.63 24.29 -8.68
CA ALA A 156 21.68 23.78 -9.57
C ALA A 156 21.71 22.26 -9.61
N ILE A 157 21.58 21.60 -8.46
CA ILE A 157 21.51 20.12 -8.38
C ILE A 157 20.21 19.62 -9.00
N ALA A 158 19.06 20.24 -8.69
CA ALA A 158 17.78 19.86 -9.26
C ALA A 158 17.75 19.98 -10.79
N LYS A 159 18.36 21.05 -11.34
CA LYS A 159 18.53 21.21 -12.80
C LYS A 159 19.39 20.11 -13.42
N VAL A 160 20.45 19.69 -12.75
CA VAL A 160 21.30 18.59 -13.25
C VAL A 160 20.51 17.28 -13.25
N ILE A 161 19.71 17.02 -12.24
CA ILE A 161 18.83 15.85 -12.16
C ILE A 161 17.80 15.88 -13.29
N HIS A 162 17.14 17.01 -13.52
CA HIS A 162 16.20 17.16 -14.64
C HIS A 162 16.88 17.14 -16.03
N ALA A 163 18.12 17.61 -16.15
CA ALA A 163 18.85 17.57 -17.41
C ALA A 163 19.36 16.17 -17.77
N GLN A 164 19.35 15.24 -16.83
CA GLN A 164 19.59 13.81 -17.07
C GLN A 164 18.36 13.09 -17.65
N ASP A 165 17.17 13.72 -17.58
CA ASP A 165 16.02 13.30 -18.36
C ASP A 165 16.35 13.56 -19.85
N SER A 166 16.71 12.51 -20.59
CA SER A 166 16.85 12.57 -22.05
C SER A 166 15.49 12.90 -22.66
N ALA A 167 15.48 13.51 -23.85
CA ALA A 167 14.25 13.83 -24.57
C ALA A 167 13.37 12.60 -24.92
N ASP A 168 13.90 11.39 -24.66
CA ASP A 168 13.24 10.08 -24.81
C ASP A 168 12.88 9.41 -23.46
N ALA A 169 12.98 10.15 -22.34
CA ALA A 169 12.63 9.60 -21.02
C ALA A 169 11.14 9.28 -20.95
N THR A 170 10.82 8.10 -20.43
CA THR A 170 9.44 7.68 -20.18
C THR A 170 8.80 8.53 -19.06
N VAL A 171 7.46 8.57 -19.01
CA VAL A 171 6.71 9.33 -17.99
C VAL A 171 7.12 8.91 -16.57
N ASP A 172 7.51 7.66 -16.35
CA ASP A 172 7.94 7.13 -15.05
C ASP A 172 9.37 7.50 -14.66
N GLU A 173 10.32 7.58 -15.62
CA GLU A 173 11.68 8.08 -15.38
C GLU A 173 11.64 9.57 -15.03
N SER A 174 10.83 10.33 -15.76
CA SER A 174 10.53 11.73 -15.48
C SER A 174 9.88 11.93 -14.09
N ALA A 175 9.03 11.02 -13.65
CA ALA A 175 8.44 11.03 -12.31
C ALA A 175 9.46 10.66 -11.21
N GLY A 176 10.39 9.76 -11.49
CA GLY A 176 11.48 9.37 -10.58
C GLY A 176 12.50 10.50 -10.37
N THR A 177 12.92 11.16 -11.44
CA THR A 177 13.82 12.32 -11.41
C THR A 177 13.15 13.54 -10.78
N ALA A 178 11.89 13.79 -11.07
CA ALA A 178 11.10 14.83 -10.40
C ALA A 178 11.04 14.61 -8.89
N ARG A 179 10.82 13.37 -8.44
CA ARG A 179 10.80 12.99 -7.02
C ARG A 179 12.15 13.25 -6.34
N ARG A 180 13.27 12.84 -6.95
CA ARG A 180 14.63 13.10 -6.43
C ARG A 180 14.92 14.61 -6.35
N ALA A 181 14.51 15.38 -7.34
CA ALA A 181 14.65 16.83 -7.31
C ALA A 181 13.84 17.46 -6.16
N ASP A 182 12.63 16.98 -5.92
CA ASP A 182 11.77 17.47 -4.83
C ASP A 182 12.29 17.09 -3.44
N GLU A 183 12.91 15.93 -3.29
CA GLU A 183 13.60 15.52 -2.05
C GLU A 183 14.76 16.46 -1.71
N ILE A 184 15.56 16.84 -2.73
CA ILE A 184 16.66 17.80 -2.54
C ILE A 184 16.13 19.19 -2.21
N ARG A 185 15.08 19.64 -2.88
CA ARG A 185 14.40 20.92 -2.56
C ARG A 185 13.88 20.91 -1.11
N GLU A 186 13.42 19.77 -0.62
CA GLU A 186 12.95 19.63 0.76
C GLU A 186 14.07 19.87 1.78
N ILE A 187 15.23 19.29 1.53
CA ILE A 187 16.42 19.50 2.38
C ILE A 187 16.77 20.98 2.41
N GLY A 188 16.70 21.64 1.25
CA GLY A 188 16.94 23.07 1.15
C GLY A 188 15.97 23.91 1.93
N ARG A 189 14.69 23.67 1.77
CA ARG A 189 13.65 24.36 2.53
C ARG A 189 13.86 24.21 4.04
N ARG A 190 14.29 23.04 4.50
CA ARG A 190 14.60 22.79 5.90
C ARG A 190 15.80 23.61 6.40
N LEU A 191 16.86 23.65 5.61
CA LEU A 191 18.06 24.45 5.92
C LEU A 191 17.73 25.95 5.96
N VAL A 192 17.03 26.45 4.94
CA VAL A 192 16.59 27.85 4.86
C VAL A 192 15.70 28.21 6.04
N ARG A 193 14.75 27.36 6.41
CA ARG A 193 13.86 27.58 7.57
C ARG A 193 14.67 27.71 8.88
N ASN A 194 15.69 26.90 9.07
CA ASN A 194 16.56 26.98 10.24
C ASN A 194 17.47 28.22 10.17
N LEU A 195 17.92 28.66 8.99
CA LEU A 195 18.69 29.90 8.80
C LEU A 195 17.85 31.13 9.11
N THR A 196 16.61 31.18 8.62
CA THR A 196 15.69 32.29 8.82
C THR A 196 15.01 32.29 10.19
N ARG A 197 15.26 31.26 11.04
CA ARG A 197 14.60 31.04 12.31
C ARG A 197 13.07 31.04 12.22
N ALA A 198 12.53 30.70 11.06
CA ALA A 198 11.09 30.59 10.89
C ALA A 198 10.54 29.50 11.80
N PRO A 199 9.44 29.76 12.54
CA PRO A 199 8.92 28.80 13.49
C PRO A 199 8.52 27.51 12.77
N PHE A 200 8.96 26.38 13.30
CA PHE A 200 8.49 25.06 12.86
C PHE A 200 7.02 24.95 13.24
N ARG A 201 6.11 24.89 12.27
CA ARG A 201 4.69 24.65 12.55
C ARG A 201 4.54 23.21 13.04
N SER A 202 4.48 23.06 14.33
CA SER A 202 4.18 21.78 14.97
C SER A 202 2.68 21.52 14.83
N PHE A 203 2.32 20.39 14.21
CA PHE A 203 0.93 19.91 14.19
C PHE A 203 0.40 19.60 15.61
N SER A 204 1.27 19.63 16.63
CA SER A 204 0.89 19.42 18.04
C SER A 204 0.03 20.55 18.62
N GLY A 205 -0.06 21.71 17.96
CA GLY A 205 -0.92 22.83 18.36
C GLY A 205 -2.32 22.82 17.76
N LEU A 206 -2.66 21.83 16.93
CA LEU A 206 -3.98 21.73 16.35
C LEU A 206 -5.03 21.33 17.40
N PRO A 207 -6.23 21.92 17.38
CA PRO A 207 -7.29 21.53 18.28
C PRO A 207 -7.80 20.12 17.97
N ASP A 208 -8.38 19.48 18.97
CA ASP A 208 -8.93 18.15 18.82
C ASP A 208 -10.12 18.16 17.83
N GLY A 209 -10.12 17.21 16.90
CA GLY A 209 -11.11 17.12 15.84
C GLY A 209 -10.87 18.05 14.66
N ALA A 210 -9.67 18.63 14.53
CA ALA A 210 -9.29 19.46 13.39
C ALA A 210 -9.18 18.65 12.09
N ILE A 211 -9.54 19.29 10.98
CA ILE A 211 -9.24 18.81 9.63
C ILE A 211 -8.02 19.55 9.12
N LEU A 212 -6.95 18.81 8.85
CA LEU A 212 -5.75 19.36 8.26
C LEU A 212 -5.93 19.53 6.76
N VAL A 213 -5.75 20.75 6.25
CA VAL A 213 -5.72 21.03 4.81
C VAL A 213 -4.37 21.65 4.45
N ALA A 214 -3.74 21.12 3.42
CA ALA A 214 -2.45 21.60 2.94
C ALA A 214 -2.39 21.54 1.40
N GLU A 215 -1.47 22.29 0.80
CA GLU A 215 -1.14 22.15 -0.61
C GLU A 215 -0.60 20.75 -0.88
N GLY A 216 0.40 20.32 -0.13
CA GLY A 216 0.95 18.98 -0.12
C GLY A 216 1.29 18.54 1.31
N LEU A 217 1.30 17.24 1.55
CA LEU A 217 1.72 16.66 2.81
C LEU A 217 2.84 15.66 2.54
N ARG A 218 3.99 15.89 3.15
CA ARG A 218 5.15 15.04 2.95
C ARG A 218 5.08 13.82 3.87
N PRO A 219 5.71 12.69 3.51
CA PRO A 219 5.73 11.51 4.37
C PRO A 219 6.28 11.78 5.77
N ALA A 220 7.34 12.60 5.87
CA ALA A 220 7.93 12.98 7.16
C ALA A 220 6.99 13.83 8.02
N ASP A 221 6.16 14.68 7.41
CA ASP A 221 5.16 15.49 8.11
C ASP A 221 3.94 14.65 8.48
N ALA A 222 3.52 13.75 7.59
CA ALA A 222 2.46 12.77 7.87
C ALA A 222 2.79 11.89 9.09
N ALA A 223 4.06 11.49 9.24
CA ALA A 223 4.53 10.73 10.39
C ALA A 223 4.45 11.49 11.73
N LEU A 224 4.33 12.82 11.69
CA LEU A 224 4.19 13.66 12.89
C LEU A 224 2.73 13.90 13.29
N LEU A 225 1.79 13.49 12.45
CA LEU A 225 0.37 13.64 12.74
C LEU A 225 -0.04 12.77 13.93
N ASP A 226 -0.88 13.33 14.78
CA ASP A 226 -1.48 12.59 15.88
C ASP A 226 -2.93 12.21 15.51
N PRO A 227 -3.19 10.92 15.20
CA PRO A 227 -4.51 10.48 14.77
C PRO A 227 -5.57 10.58 15.89
N SER A 228 -5.16 10.78 17.15
CA SER A 228 -6.11 11.02 18.25
C SER A 228 -6.67 12.44 18.26
N ARG A 229 -5.98 13.38 17.62
CA ARG A 229 -6.32 14.82 17.60
C ARG A 229 -6.88 15.28 16.27
N LEU A 230 -6.49 14.64 15.16
CA LEU A 230 -6.98 15.00 13.84
C LEU A 230 -8.22 14.19 13.46
N ALA A 231 -9.20 14.85 12.86
CA ALA A 231 -10.38 14.20 12.32
C ALA A 231 -10.15 13.64 10.90
N ALA A 232 -9.43 14.39 10.05
CA ALA A 232 -9.13 14.02 8.68
C ALA A 232 -7.99 14.87 8.09
N VAL A 233 -7.54 14.47 6.90
CA VAL A 233 -6.56 15.18 6.09
C VAL A 233 -7.09 15.36 4.67
N ALA A 234 -6.88 16.53 4.07
CA ALA A 234 -7.08 16.77 2.65
C ALA A 234 -5.91 17.58 2.08
N THR A 235 -5.44 17.23 0.86
CA THR A 235 -4.38 17.98 0.20
C THR A 235 -4.73 18.27 -1.25
N GLU A 236 -4.18 19.38 -1.77
CA GLU A 236 -4.33 19.75 -3.18
C GLU A 236 -3.45 18.90 -4.08
N GLU A 237 -2.26 18.52 -3.60
CA GLU A 237 -1.32 17.63 -4.28
C GLU A 237 -1.35 16.22 -3.68
N GLY A 238 -0.87 15.24 -4.45
CA GLY A 238 -0.68 13.84 -4.01
C GLY A 238 -1.57 12.86 -4.73
N GLY A 239 -1.14 11.59 -4.73
CA GLY A 239 -1.79 10.46 -5.40
C GLY A 239 -2.06 9.29 -4.46
N ALA A 240 -2.77 8.28 -4.96
CA ALA A 240 -3.16 7.09 -4.19
C ALA A 240 -1.96 6.23 -3.77
N ASP A 241 -0.90 6.20 -4.57
CA ASP A 241 0.24 5.30 -4.42
C ASP A 241 1.48 5.99 -3.81
N GLY A 242 1.34 7.25 -3.42
CA GLY A 242 2.41 8.01 -2.76
C GLY A 242 2.65 7.54 -1.32
N HIS A 243 3.89 7.71 -0.83
CA HIS A 243 4.27 7.39 0.56
C HIS A 243 3.38 8.09 1.61
N THR A 244 2.90 9.30 1.32
CA THR A 244 1.94 10.02 2.18
C THR A 244 0.60 9.28 2.28
N ALA A 245 0.12 8.72 1.16
CA ALA A 245 -1.12 7.96 1.12
C ALA A 245 -1.03 6.69 1.98
N VAL A 246 0.10 5.99 1.88
CA VAL A 246 0.41 4.80 2.70
C VAL A 246 0.40 5.17 4.19
N MET A 247 1.06 6.28 4.55
CA MET A 247 1.10 6.78 5.93
C MET A 247 -0.28 7.11 6.48
N LEU A 248 -1.12 7.82 5.73
CA LEU A 248 -2.45 8.20 6.16
C LEU A 248 -3.37 6.97 6.35
N ARG A 249 -3.22 5.96 5.47
CA ARG A 249 -3.88 4.65 5.65
C ARG A 249 -3.44 3.94 6.93
N ALA A 250 -2.13 3.89 7.18
CA ALA A 250 -1.56 3.28 8.39
C ALA A 250 -2.00 3.98 9.68
N LEU A 251 -2.10 5.31 9.66
CA LEU A 251 -2.63 6.11 10.77
C LEU A 251 -4.15 5.96 10.95
N GLY A 252 -4.86 5.42 9.95
CA GLY A 252 -6.32 5.28 9.97
C GLY A 252 -7.07 6.61 9.97
N LEU A 253 -6.44 7.67 9.48
CA LEU A 253 -7.03 9.00 9.32
C LEU A 253 -7.80 9.05 7.99
N PRO A 254 -9.10 9.41 7.97
CA PRO A 254 -9.81 9.70 6.73
C PRO A 254 -9.04 10.71 5.88
N ALA A 255 -8.78 10.39 4.59
CA ALA A 255 -7.95 11.24 3.77
C ALA A 255 -8.39 11.28 2.30
N VAL A 256 -8.31 12.49 1.72
CA VAL A 256 -8.54 12.78 0.30
C VAL A 256 -7.35 13.62 -0.19
N LEU A 257 -6.66 13.15 -1.23
CA LEU A 257 -5.51 13.83 -1.83
C LEU A 257 -5.83 14.26 -3.26
N GLY A 258 -5.01 15.16 -3.83
CA GLY A 258 -5.18 15.60 -5.21
C GLY A 258 -6.46 16.43 -5.44
N VAL A 259 -6.87 17.22 -4.47
CA VAL A 259 -8.10 18.03 -4.54
C VAL A 259 -7.79 19.39 -5.17
N VAL A 260 -7.94 19.50 -6.46
CA VAL A 260 -7.62 20.73 -7.22
C VAL A 260 -8.42 21.94 -6.70
N GLY A 261 -7.73 23.05 -6.45
CA GLY A 261 -8.32 24.31 -5.98
C GLY A 261 -8.71 24.33 -4.50
N LEU A 262 -8.31 23.31 -3.71
CA LEU A 262 -8.66 23.19 -2.30
C LEU A 262 -8.11 24.36 -1.47
N VAL A 263 -6.83 24.70 -1.65
CA VAL A 263 -6.13 25.74 -0.86
C VAL A 263 -6.73 27.13 -1.14
N ALA A 264 -7.08 27.39 -2.39
CA ALA A 264 -7.73 28.65 -2.78
C ALA A 264 -9.17 28.81 -2.23
N ALA A 265 -9.87 27.69 -2.04
CA ALA A 265 -11.26 27.66 -1.59
C ALA A 265 -11.42 27.81 -0.08
N ILE A 266 -10.42 27.43 0.74
CA ILE A 266 -10.50 27.42 2.21
C ILE A 266 -10.18 28.79 2.83
N ARG A 267 -10.76 29.00 4.02
CA ARG A 267 -10.37 30.09 4.93
C ARG A 267 -10.27 29.58 6.36
N PRO A 268 -9.44 30.21 7.19
CA PRO A 268 -9.35 29.86 8.62
C PRO A 268 -10.73 29.91 9.29
N GLY A 269 -11.13 28.83 9.94
CA GLY A 269 -12.39 28.69 10.65
C GLY A 269 -13.54 28.12 9.82
N ASP A 270 -13.35 27.80 8.54
CA ASP A 270 -14.33 27.07 7.75
C ASP A 270 -14.58 25.67 8.36
N ILE A 271 -15.78 25.15 8.17
CA ILE A 271 -16.10 23.76 8.50
C ILE A 271 -16.00 22.94 7.21
N ALA A 272 -15.44 21.76 7.30
CA ALA A 272 -15.42 20.83 6.18
C ALA A 272 -15.97 19.45 6.56
N VAL A 273 -16.46 18.75 5.54
CA VAL A 273 -16.72 17.31 5.56
C VAL A 273 -15.74 16.65 4.61
N ILE A 274 -14.98 15.67 5.11
CA ILE A 274 -14.08 14.83 4.31
C ILE A 274 -14.71 13.44 4.21
N ASP A 275 -14.93 12.97 3.00
CA ASP A 275 -15.33 11.60 2.72
C ASP A 275 -14.19 10.86 2.00
N GLY A 276 -13.36 10.17 2.78
CA GLY A 276 -12.25 9.37 2.27
C GLY A 276 -12.68 8.06 1.59
N ILE A 277 -13.97 7.77 1.52
CA ILE A 277 -14.54 6.64 0.78
C ILE A 277 -14.95 7.10 -0.62
N ALA A 278 -15.66 8.24 -0.69
CA ALA A 278 -16.13 8.83 -1.94
C ALA A 278 -15.06 9.71 -2.62
N GLY A 279 -13.97 10.08 -1.92
CA GLY A 279 -12.97 11.01 -2.44
C GLY A 279 -13.45 12.45 -2.52
N THR A 280 -14.34 12.88 -1.63
CA THR A 280 -14.93 14.22 -1.69
C THR A 280 -14.61 15.07 -0.48
N VAL A 281 -14.45 16.38 -0.71
CA VAL A 281 -14.28 17.42 0.29
C VAL A 281 -15.41 18.43 0.12
N VAL A 282 -16.23 18.60 1.16
CA VAL A 282 -17.32 19.60 1.17
C VAL A 282 -16.96 20.72 2.12
N LEU A 283 -16.78 21.92 1.60
CA LEU A 283 -16.50 23.15 2.36
C LEU A 283 -17.81 23.89 2.66
N ASN A 284 -17.89 24.48 3.85
CA ASN A 284 -19.06 25.20 4.35
C ASN A 284 -20.37 24.40 4.17
N PRO A 285 -20.40 23.12 4.68
CA PRO A 285 -21.51 22.22 4.44
C PRO A 285 -22.80 22.78 5.02
N SER A 286 -23.91 22.60 4.28
CA SER A 286 -25.25 22.92 4.72
C SER A 286 -25.66 22.06 5.93
N THR A 287 -26.70 22.48 6.64
CA THR A 287 -27.21 21.69 7.77
C THR A 287 -27.64 20.28 7.36
N THR A 288 -28.14 20.12 6.13
CA THR A 288 -28.50 18.82 5.55
C THR A 288 -27.28 17.96 5.27
N THR A 289 -26.21 18.53 4.72
CA THR A 289 -24.93 17.86 4.46
C THR A 289 -24.25 17.43 5.76
N VAL A 290 -24.22 18.31 6.77
CA VAL A 290 -23.71 17.98 8.11
C VAL A 290 -24.50 16.84 8.74
N ALA A 291 -25.83 16.84 8.64
CA ALA A 291 -26.67 15.78 9.18
C ALA A 291 -26.43 14.44 8.45
N ALA A 292 -26.24 14.46 7.13
CA ALA A 292 -25.90 13.28 6.33
C ALA A 292 -24.51 12.75 6.73
N ALA A 293 -23.51 13.62 6.81
CA ALA A 293 -22.15 13.25 7.22
C ALA A 293 -22.10 12.68 8.65
N ARG A 294 -22.83 13.24 9.62
CA ARG A 294 -22.94 12.67 10.97
C ARG A 294 -23.52 11.25 10.97
N ARG A 295 -24.54 11.02 10.14
CA ARG A 295 -25.08 9.66 9.96
C ARG A 295 -24.02 8.72 9.37
N ALA A 296 -23.27 9.17 8.37
CA ALA A 296 -22.19 8.40 7.74
C ALA A 296 -21.07 8.08 8.73
N VAL A 297 -20.60 9.04 9.54
CA VAL A 297 -19.63 8.85 10.62
C VAL A 297 -20.11 7.76 11.60
N THR A 298 -21.37 7.88 12.05
CA THR A 298 -21.96 6.93 12.99
C THR A 298 -22.11 5.55 12.37
N ALA A 299 -22.53 5.46 11.11
CA ALA A 299 -22.66 4.22 10.37
C ALA A 299 -21.29 3.53 10.19
N PHE A 300 -20.28 4.29 9.80
CA PHE A 300 -18.91 3.80 9.63
C PHE A 300 -18.31 3.27 10.97
N ALA A 301 -18.52 4.01 12.07
CA ALA A 301 -18.08 3.58 13.39
C ALA A 301 -18.77 2.28 13.85
N ARG A 302 -20.10 2.17 13.62
CA ARG A 302 -20.89 0.96 13.91
C ARG A 302 -20.42 -0.22 13.05
N GLU A 303 -20.15 0.04 11.78
CA GLU A 303 -19.63 -0.96 10.85
C GLU A 303 -18.25 -1.48 11.30
N ARG A 304 -17.31 -0.58 11.62
CA ARG A 304 -16.01 -0.97 12.21
C ARG A 304 -16.16 -1.80 13.49
N GLN A 305 -17.07 -1.41 14.37
CA GLN A 305 -17.33 -2.16 15.60
C GLN A 305 -17.96 -3.53 15.32
N ARG A 306 -18.87 -3.62 14.33
CA ARG A 306 -19.44 -4.88 13.86
C ARG A 306 -18.35 -5.79 13.31
N TYR A 307 -17.46 -5.27 12.46
CA TYR A 307 -16.35 -6.05 11.89
C TYR A 307 -15.36 -6.56 12.94
N ARG A 308 -15.12 -5.82 14.02
CA ARG A 308 -14.30 -6.30 15.14
C ARG A 308 -14.85 -7.59 15.76
N ARG A 309 -16.16 -7.83 15.74
CA ARG A 309 -16.77 -9.07 16.23
C ARG A 309 -16.51 -10.24 15.28
N PHE A 310 -16.47 -10.00 13.96
CA PHE A 310 -16.24 -11.04 12.98
C PHE A 310 -14.80 -11.57 12.96
N ARG A 311 -13.84 -10.81 13.46
CA ARG A 311 -12.44 -11.22 13.50
C ARG A 311 -12.23 -12.60 14.12
N ARG A 312 -12.87 -12.85 15.25
CA ARG A 312 -12.72 -14.08 16.04
C ARG A 312 -13.65 -15.21 15.61
N LEU A 313 -14.60 -14.94 14.72
CA LEU A 313 -15.53 -15.93 14.24
C LEU A 313 -14.94 -16.68 13.05
N PRO A 314 -15.16 -18.00 12.94
CA PRO A 314 -14.78 -18.74 11.75
C PRO A 314 -15.61 -18.28 10.55
N ALA A 315 -15.03 -18.36 9.36
CA ALA A 315 -15.77 -18.15 8.11
C ALA A 315 -16.45 -19.46 7.72
N VAL A 316 -17.72 -19.61 8.12
CA VAL A 316 -18.55 -20.81 7.90
C VAL A 316 -19.89 -20.33 7.37
N THR A 317 -20.41 -20.98 6.33
CA THR A 317 -21.73 -20.69 5.76
C THR A 317 -22.87 -21.06 6.71
N LEU A 318 -24.12 -20.72 6.38
CA LEU A 318 -25.29 -21.06 7.21
C LEU A 318 -25.51 -22.58 7.32
N ASP A 319 -25.20 -23.30 6.23
CA ASP A 319 -25.28 -24.77 6.15
C ASP A 319 -24.02 -25.48 6.70
N GLY A 320 -23.10 -24.74 7.33
CA GLY A 320 -21.97 -25.30 8.07
C GLY A 320 -20.72 -25.58 7.24
N GLU A 321 -20.67 -25.17 5.98
CA GLU A 321 -19.49 -25.37 5.12
C GLU A 321 -18.36 -24.39 5.50
N PRO A 322 -17.15 -24.88 5.82
CA PRO A 322 -16.02 -24.03 6.16
C PRO A 322 -15.43 -23.38 4.90
N VAL A 323 -15.03 -22.13 5.04
CA VAL A 323 -14.35 -21.35 3.99
C VAL A 323 -13.05 -20.80 4.55
N GLU A 324 -11.94 -21.08 3.88
CA GLU A 324 -10.65 -20.48 4.21
C GLU A 324 -10.62 -19.03 3.72
N LEU A 325 -10.54 -18.10 4.65
CA LEU A 325 -10.44 -16.68 4.33
C LEU A 325 -9.08 -16.14 4.76
N GLN A 326 -8.20 -16.03 3.80
CA GLN A 326 -6.81 -15.60 3.91
C GLN A 326 -6.65 -14.15 3.45
N ALA A 327 -5.49 -13.55 3.72
CA ALA A 327 -5.17 -12.21 3.28
C ALA A 327 -4.10 -12.18 2.19
N ASN A 328 -4.15 -11.17 1.32
CA ASN A 328 -3.04 -10.78 0.45
C ASN A 328 -2.08 -9.90 1.23
N LEU A 329 -0.77 -10.10 1.03
CA LEU A 329 0.30 -9.24 1.52
C LEU A 329 1.09 -8.73 0.31
N GLU A 330 0.99 -7.43 0.03
CA GLU A 330 1.73 -6.77 -1.04
C GLU A 330 3.04 -6.16 -0.54
N ILE A 331 2.99 -5.57 0.65
CA ILE A 331 4.15 -4.97 1.32
C ILE A 331 4.15 -5.36 2.80
N PRO A 332 5.31 -5.52 3.46
CA PRO A 332 5.42 -5.89 4.87
C PRO A 332 4.63 -4.99 5.83
N LEU A 333 4.43 -3.73 5.47
CA LEU A 333 3.65 -2.74 6.21
C LEU A 333 2.21 -3.19 6.52
N GLU A 334 1.62 -4.07 5.71
CA GLU A 334 0.25 -4.56 5.86
C GLU A 334 0.12 -5.69 6.89
N LEU A 335 1.24 -6.29 7.30
CA LEU A 335 1.26 -7.48 8.16
C LEU A 335 0.49 -7.31 9.48
N PRO A 336 0.59 -6.20 10.25
CA PRO A 336 -0.24 -6.00 11.44
C PRO A 336 -1.72 -5.89 11.14
N LEU A 337 -2.09 -5.33 9.98
CA LEU A 337 -3.49 -5.27 9.55
C LEU A 337 -4.01 -6.68 9.25
N ILE A 338 -3.17 -7.52 8.62
CA ILE A 338 -3.50 -8.92 8.32
C ILE A 338 -3.72 -9.70 9.61
N VAL A 339 -2.76 -9.69 10.54
CA VAL A 339 -2.87 -10.34 11.85
C VAL A 339 -4.12 -9.86 12.61
N GLN A 340 -4.46 -8.59 12.44
CA GLN A 340 -5.64 -8.01 13.05
C GLN A 340 -6.94 -8.25 12.28
N SER A 341 -6.95 -8.60 11.01
CA SER A 341 -8.15 -8.73 10.18
C SER A 341 -9.03 -9.93 10.56
N GLY A 342 -8.42 -10.96 11.15
CA GLY A 342 -9.05 -12.26 11.41
C GLY A 342 -9.00 -13.19 10.19
N ALA A 343 -8.05 -12.96 9.28
CA ALA A 343 -7.64 -13.93 8.27
C ALA A 343 -6.99 -15.15 8.94
N VAL A 344 -7.08 -16.31 8.29
CA VAL A 344 -6.52 -17.59 8.78
C VAL A 344 -5.22 -17.95 8.03
N GLY A 345 -4.51 -16.95 7.53
CA GLY A 345 -3.27 -17.13 6.81
C GLY A 345 -3.05 -16.03 5.77
N ILE A 346 -1.91 -16.11 5.07
CA ILE A 346 -1.61 -15.32 3.88
C ILE A 346 -1.74 -16.23 2.66
N GLY A 347 -2.75 -15.97 1.82
CA GLY A 347 -2.99 -16.75 0.60
C GLY A 347 -2.19 -16.28 -0.61
N LEU A 348 -1.67 -15.05 -0.54
CA LEU A 348 -0.77 -14.47 -1.53
C LEU A 348 0.19 -13.50 -0.86
N LEU A 349 1.45 -13.90 -0.72
CA LEU A 349 2.57 -13.00 -0.45
C LEU A 349 3.22 -12.65 -1.79
N ARG A 350 3.13 -11.39 -2.20
CA ARG A 350 3.87 -10.86 -3.35
C ARG A 350 5.31 -10.59 -2.93
N THR A 351 6.27 -10.99 -3.74
CA THR A 351 7.71 -10.88 -3.39
C THR A 351 8.42 -9.73 -4.09
N GLU A 352 7.75 -9.02 -4.95
CA GLU A 352 8.29 -7.90 -5.74
C GLU A 352 8.87 -6.79 -4.86
N PHE A 353 8.26 -6.51 -3.71
CA PHE A 353 8.72 -5.49 -2.76
C PHE A 353 10.18 -5.69 -2.30
N LEU A 354 10.65 -6.94 -2.31
CA LEU A 354 12.05 -7.24 -1.92
C LEU A 354 13.07 -6.76 -2.94
N PHE A 355 12.65 -6.59 -4.19
CA PHE A 355 13.50 -6.21 -5.31
C PHE A 355 13.37 -4.73 -5.65
N MET A 356 12.27 -4.10 -5.27
CA MET A 356 11.99 -2.68 -5.53
C MET A 356 12.90 -1.76 -4.71
N ASN A 357 13.22 -0.58 -5.26
CA ASN A 357 14.03 0.45 -4.59
C ASN A 357 15.41 -0.04 -4.09
N ARG A 358 16.03 -0.97 -4.82
CA ARG A 358 17.35 -1.50 -4.54
C ARG A 358 18.25 -1.38 -5.77
N GLU A 359 19.53 -1.09 -5.55
CA GLU A 359 20.53 -1.08 -6.61
C GLU A 359 21.02 -2.48 -6.98
N THR A 360 20.90 -3.44 -6.07
CA THR A 360 21.35 -4.83 -6.24
C THR A 360 20.25 -5.82 -5.90
N VAL A 361 20.26 -6.95 -6.62
CA VAL A 361 19.36 -8.07 -6.35
C VAL A 361 19.57 -8.58 -4.91
N PRO A 362 18.50 -8.75 -4.11
CA PRO A 362 18.61 -9.25 -2.75
C PRO A 362 19.19 -10.68 -2.74
N ASP A 363 20.18 -10.90 -1.89
CA ASP A 363 20.79 -12.22 -1.72
C ASP A 363 19.87 -13.22 -0.97
N GLU A 364 20.31 -14.47 -0.85
CA GLU A 364 19.57 -15.53 -0.16
C GLU A 364 19.26 -15.16 1.31
N VAL A 365 20.18 -14.47 1.99
CA VAL A 365 20.03 -14.15 3.42
C VAL A 365 18.99 -13.04 3.60
N ALA A 366 19.07 -11.98 2.82
CA ALA A 366 18.11 -10.86 2.88
C ALA A 366 16.67 -11.32 2.58
N GLN A 367 16.51 -12.20 1.57
CA GLN A 367 15.21 -12.78 1.26
C GLN A 367 14.73 -13.72 2.38
N PHE A 368 15.60 -14.57 2.90
CA PHE A 368 15.29 -15.50 4.00
C PHE A 368 14.77 -14.76 5.25
N GLU A 369 15.49 -13.73 5.72
CA GLU A 369 15.07 -12.97 6.90
C GLU A 369 13.71 -12.29 6.71
N SER A 370 13.44 -11.77 5.52
CA SER A 370 12.14 -11.18 5.20
C SER A 370 11.02 -12.22 5.25
N TYR A 371 11.17 -13.37 4.57
CA TYR A 371 10.15 -14.42 4.58
C TYR A 371 9.95 -14.99 5.98
N ARG A 372 11.04 -15.21 6.72
CA ARG A 372 10.98 -15.68 8.10
C ARG A 372 10.18 -14.73 8.99
N SER A 373 10.41 -13.42 8.89
CA SER A 373 9.70 -12.44 9.71
C SER A 373 8.17 -12.48 9.48
N VAL A 374 7.75 -12.64 8.22
CA VAL A 374 6.34 -12.79 7.87
C VAL A 374 5.76 -14.09 8.43
N ILE A 375 6.46 -15.21 8.28
CA ILE A 375 6.00 -16.54 8.75
C ILE A 375 5.87 -16.55 10.28
N GLU A 376 6.87 -16.03 10.99
CA GLU A 376 6.85 -15.95 12.46
C GLU A 376 5.71 -15.06 12.97
N ALA A 377 5.46 -13.92 12.31
CA ALA A 377 4.36 -13.01 12.68
C ALA A 377 2.97 -13.64 12.48
N MET A 378 2.83 -14.59 11.56
CA MET A 378 1.56 -15.33 11.35
C MET A 378 1.29 -16.38 12.42
N GLY A 379 2.25 -16.68 13.31
CA GLY A 379 2.02 -17.46 14.52
C GLY A 379 1.54 -18.91 14.28
N GLY A 380 1.89 -19.51 13.15
CA GLY A 380 1.51 -20.87 12.77
C GLY A 380 0.43 -20.95 11.68
N ASP A 381 -0.15 -19.83 11.28
CA ASP A 381 -1.06 -19.79 10.14
C ASP A 381 -0.27 -19.89 8.81
N PRO A 382 -0.85 -20.51 7.75
CA PRO A 382 -0.13 -20.77 6.50
C PRO A 382 0.18 -19.49 5.72
N VAL A 383 1.35 -19.49 5.04
CA VAL A 383 1.80 -18.41 4.16
C VAL A 383 2.08 -18.96 2.77
N THR A 384 1.33 -18.51 1.77
CA THR A 384 1.59 -18.83 0.36
C THR A 384 2.48 -17.76 -0.25
N ILE A 385 3.71 -18.12 -0.61
CA ILE A 385 4.73 -17.23 -1.15
C ILE A 385 4.76 -17.38 -2.67
N ARG A 386 4.39 -16.34 -3.41
CA ARG A 386 4.54 -16.29 -4.86
C ARG A 386 6.00 -15.94 -5.18
N VAL A 387 6.67 -16.76 -5.98
CA VAL A 387 7.99 -16.39 -6.49
C VAL A 387 7.85 -15.17 -7.39
N LEU A 388 8.96 -14.46 -7.62
CA LEU A 388 9.00 -13.18 -8.30
C LEU A 388 8.17 -13.18 -9.60
N ASP A 389 7.23 -12.26 -9.69
CA ASP A 389 6.46 -11.97 -10.88
C ASP A 389 6.73 -10.54 -11.33
N TRP A 390 7.90 -10.36 -11.90
CA TRP A 390 8.24 -9.09 -12.51
C TRP A 390 7.78 -9.07 -13.97
N GLY A 391 7.21 -7.97 -14.39
CA GLY A 391 6.85 -7.68 -15.77
C GLY A 391 6.68 -6.18 -15.93
N GLY A 392 7.55 -5.54 -16.68
CA GLY A 392 7.59 -4.18 -17.22
C GLY A 392 6.83 -3.00 -16.62
N GLU A 393 5.78 -3.24 -15.86
CA GLU A 393 4.97 -2.20 -15.19
C GLU A 393 5.66 -1.57 -13.98
N LYS A 394 6.70 -2.23 -13.44
CA LYS A 394 7.46 -1.73 -12.28
C LYS A 394 8.93 -1.83 -12.60
N ASP A 395 9.59 -0.70 -12.68
CA ASP A 395 11.04 -0.66 -12.83
C ASP A 395 11.71 -1.25 -11.58
N ILE A 396 12.40 -2.38 -11.76
CA ILE A 396 13.26 -2.96 -10.74
C ILE A 396 14.70 -2.74 -11.19
N GLU A 397 15.22 -1.58 -10.89
CA GLU A 397 16.60 -1.15 -11.17
C GLU A 397 17.63 -2.24 -10.82
N ALA A 398 17.42 -2.95 -9.71
CA ALA A 398 18.28 -4.06 -9.31
C ALA A 398 18.40 -5.18 -10.35
N LEU A 399 17.33 -5.50 -11.08
CA LEU A 399 17.33 -6.54 -12.11
C LEU A 399 18.00 -6.05 -13.39
N THR A 400 17.81 -4.80 -13.75
CA THR A 400 18.44 -4.14 -14.90
C THR A 400 19.95 -4.00 -14.67
N ASN A 401 20.36 -3.48 -13.51
CA ASN A 401 21.78 -3.34 -13.12
C ASN A 401 22.51 -4.69 -13.06
N ALA A 402 21.82 -5.75 -12.68
CA ALA A 402 22.38 -7.11 -12.66
C ALA A 402 22.40 -7.78 -14.04
N GLY A 403 21.96 -7.11 -15.12
CA GLY A 403 21.85 -7.69 -16.45
C GLY A 403 20.86 -8.88 -16.53
N VAL A 404 19.93 -8.95 -15.59
CA VAL A 404 18.89 -9.97 -15.54
C VAL A 404 17.82 -9.68 -16.59
N VAL A 405 17.54 -8.41 -16.80
CA VAL A 405 16.58 -7.89 -17.77
C VAL A 405 17.30 -6.91 -18.69
N PRO A 406 16.96 -6.84 -19.98
CA PRO A 406 17.54 -5.85 -20.86
C PRO A 406 17.12 -4.43 -20.48
N ASP A 407 18.04 -3.49 -20.65
CA ASP A 407 17.85 -2.03 -20.41
C ASP A 407 17.00 -1.36 -21.50
N VAL A 408 16.11 -2.10 -22.13
CA VAL A 408 15.23 -1.63 -23.20
C VAL A 408 13.80 -1.78 -22.77
N THR A 409 13.06 -0.69 -22.79
CA THR A 409 11.60 -0.67 -22.61
C THR A 409 10.94 -1.59 -23.64
N GLU A 410 10.44 -2.72 -23.20
CA GLU A 410 9.74 -3.64 -24.07
C GLU A 410 8.41 -3.03 -24.52
N VAL A 411 8.08 -3.15 -25.80
CA VAL A 411 6.86 -2.57 -26.40
C VAL A 411 5.59 -3.09 -25.73
N ASN A 412 5.61 -4.32 -25.19
CA ASN A 412 4.50 -4.95 -24.48
C ASN A 412 5.00 -5.75 -23.27
N PRO A 413 5.32 -5.10 -22.15
CA PRO A 413 5.89 -5.77 -20.98
C PRO A 413 5.02 -6.90 -20.44
N ALA A 414 3.70 -6.76 -20.47
CA ALA A 414 2.76 -7.76 -19.99
C ALA A 414 2.80 -9.07 -20.80
N LEU A 415 3.16 -9.02 -22.08
CA LEU A 415 3.25 -10.19 -22.97
C LEU A 415 4.67 -10.74 -23.12
N SER A 416 5.63 -10.10 -22.53
CA SER A 416 7.05 -10.37 -22.68
C SER A 416 7.60 -11.39 -21.65
N ILE A 417 8.88 -11.26 -21.32
CA ILE A 417 9.58 -12.14 -20.38
C ILE A 417 9.25 -11.68 -18.96
N ARG A 418 8.29 -12.38 -18.31
CA ARG A 418 7.93 -12.13 -16.91
C ARG A 418 7.65 -13.43 -16.15
N GLY A 419 7.56 -13.34 -14.82
CA GLY A 419 7.17 -14.44 -13.97
C GLY A 419 8.03 -15.67 -14.16
N ILE A 420 7.41 -16.83 -14.29
CA ILE A 420 8.13 -18.10 -14.47
C ILE A 420 9.01 -18.12 -15.71
N ARG A 421 8.63 -17.42 -16.78
CA ARG A 421 9.43 -17.36 -18.01
C ARG A 421 10.78 -16.71 -17.79
N LEU A 422 10.83 -15.67 -16.96
CA LEU A 422 12.07 -15.02 -16.52
C LEU A 422 12.89 -15.97 -15.62
N LEU A 423 12.25 -16.54 -14.61
CA LEU A 423 12.91 -17.37 -13.61
C LEU A 423 13.54 -18.64 -14.22
N LEU A 424 12.90 -19.26 -15.20
CA LEU A 424 13.46 -20.41 -15.91
C LEU A 424 14.65 -20.04 -16.82
N ARG A 425 14.70 -18.81 -17.34
CA ARG A 425 15.84 -18.29 -18.13
C ARG A 425 16.99 -17.79 -17.25
N LYS A 426 16.71 -17.45 -16.00
CA LYS A 426 17.70 -16.97 -14.99
C LYS A 426 17.65 -17.88 -13.76
N PRO A 427 18.09 -19.14 -13.89
CA PRO A 427 17.96 -20.15 -12.85
C PRO A 427 18.67 -19.76 -11.55
N GLU A 428 19.73 -18.96 -11.59
CA GLU A 428 20.44 -18.48 -10.39
C GLU A 428 19.54 -17.61 -9.52
N LEU A 429 18.77 -16.69 -10.12
CA LEU A 429 17.80 -15.87 -9.42
C LEU A 429 16.71 -16.74 -8.77
N PHE A 430 16.18 -17.70 -9.55
CA PHE A 430 15.13 -18.61 -9.09
C PHE A 430 15.62 -19.52 -7.96
N GLU A 431 16.81 -20.13 -8.10
CA GLU A 431 17.41 -20.99 -7.07
C GLU A 431 17.69 -20.23 -5.76
N THR A 432 18.14 -18.97 -5.85
CA THR A 432 18.37 -18.11 -4.69
C THR A 432 17.08 -17.85 -3.94
N GLN A 433 16.01 -17.48 -4.66
CA GLN A 433 14.70 -17.24 -4.04
C GLN A 433 14.11 -18.51 -3.45
N LEU A 434 14.15 -19.64 -4.15
CA LEU A 434 13.67 -20.92 -3.65
C LEU A 434 14.45 -21.37 -2.40
N ALA A 435 15.78 -21.15 -2.37
CA ALA A 435 16.60 -21.48 -1.21
C ALA A 435 16.17 -20.67 0.01
N ALA A 436 15.95 -19.37 -0.14
CA ALA A 436 15.45 -18.50 0.92
C ALA A 436 14.08 -18.95 1.45
N ILE A 437 13.14 -19.25 0.55
CA ILE A 437 11.80 -19.71 0.92
C ILE A 437 11.85 -21.05 1.65
N LEU A 438 12.62 -22.02 1.15
CA LEU A 438 12.72 -23.35 1.75
C LEU A 438 13.35 -23.32 3.15
N ARG A 439 14.34 -22.45 3.38
CA ARG A 439 14.92 -22.21 4.70
C ARG A 439 13.89 -21.57 5.65
N ALA A 440 13.16 -20.58 5.16
CA ALA A 440 12.11 -19.90 5.93
C ALA A 440 10.97 -20.85 6.31
N ALA A 441 10.68 -21.86 5.51
CA ALA A 441 9.64 -22.86 5.79
C ALA A 441 9.92 -23.72 7.04
N ALA A 442 11.13 -23.67 7.62
CA ALA A 442 11.42 -24.30 8.90
C ALA A 442 10.78 -23.59 10.10
N PHE A 443 10.20 -22.38 9.91
CA PHE A 443 9.64 -21.54 10.97
C PHE A 443 8.10 -21.52 10.98
N GLY A 444 7.46 -22.14 9.99
CA GLY A 444 5.99 -22.27 9.93
C GLY A 444 5.52 -22.86 8.62
N PRO A 445 4.19 -23.09 8.48
CA PRO A 445 3.62 -23.70 7.28
C PRO A 445 3.70 -22.73 6.07
N VAL A 446 4.37 -23.16 5.02
CA VAL A 446 4.59 -22.43 3.77
C VAL A 446 4.02 -23.20 2.59
N ARG A 447 3.52 -22.48 1.59
CA ARG A 447 3.24 -22.96 0.23
C ARG A 447 4.03 -22.11 -0.76
N VAL A 448 4.55 -22.70 -1.82
CA VAL A 448 5.26 -21.99 -2.90
C VAL A 448 4.38 -21.91 -4.11
N MET A 449 4.26 -20.73 -4.72
CA MET A 449 3.36 -20.51 -5.86
C MET A 449 4.13 -19.94 -7.05
N LEU A 450 3.95 -20.57 -8.22
CA LEU A 450 4.57 -20.18 -9.49
C LEU A 450 3.61 -19.28 -10.28
N PRO A 451 4.03 -18.05 -10.63
CA PRO A 451 3.20 -17.15 -11.46
C PRO A 451 3.35 -17.45 -12.94
N MET A 452 2.42 -16.95 -13.76
CA MET A 452 2.47 -16.89 -15.23
C MET A 452 2.67 -18.24 -15.93
N ILE A 453 2.22 -19.33 -15.32
CA ILE A 453 2.25 -20.65 -15.92
C ILE A 453 1.33 -20.70 -17.14
N THR A 454 1.80 -21.37 -18.22
CA THR A 454 1.03 -21.63 -19.44
C THR A 454 1.11 -23.08 -19.89
N THR A 455 2.17 -23.80 -19.52
CA THR A 455 2.42 -25.18 -19.97
C THR A 455 2.83 -26.11 -18.84
N VAL A 456 2.55 -27.40 -19.04
CA VAL A 456 3.00 -28.48 -18.13
C VAL A 456 4.54 -28.55 -18.06
N ALA A 457 5.21 -28.25 -19.16
CA ALA A 457 6.68 -28.28 -19.20
C ALA A 457 7.32 -27.24 -18.27
N GLU A 458 6.73 -26.03 -18.15
CA GLU A 458 7.19 -25.01 -17.22
C GLU A 458 7.07 -25.50 -15.76
N VAL A 459 5.96 -26.14 -15.41
CA VAL A 459 5.75 -26.69 -14.04
C VAL A 459 6.77 -27.78 -13.73
N ARG A 460 6.99 -28.72 -14.66
CA ARG A 460 7.97 -29.81 -14.48
C ARG A 460 9.38 -29.27 -14.31
N GLN A 461 9.81 -28.35 -15.17
CA GLN A 461 11.13 -27.73 -15.06
C GLN A 461 11.30 -26.96 -13.75
N ALA A 462 10.30 -26.22 -13.32
CA ALA A 462 10.32 -25.51 -12.04
C ALA A 462 10.39 -26.49 -10.86
N ARG A 463 9.66 -27.60 -10.90
CA ARG A 463 9.67 -28.64 -9.87
C ARG A 463 11.05 -29.34 -9.79
N GLU A 464 11.68 -29.62 -10.91
CA GLU A 464 13.05 -30.19 -10.93
C GLU A 464 14.06 -29.25 -10.24
N ILE A 465 13.98 -27.94 -10.53
CA ILE A 465 14.81 -26.93 -9.87
C ILE A 465 14.52 -26.88 -8.36
N TYR A 466 13.24 -26.83 -8.00
CA TYR A 466 12.78 -26.80 -6.62
C TYR A 466 13.31 -27.97 -5.79
N GLU A 467 13.17 -29.18 -6.27
CA GLU A 467 13.68 -30.38 -5.61
C GLU A 467 15.21 -30.41 -5.54
N ARG A 468 15.88 -29.95 -6.60
CA ARG A 468 17.36 -29.85 -6.64
C ARG A 468 17.85 -28.89 -5.55
N VAL A 469 17.21 -27.73 -5.38
CA VAL A 469 17.51 -26.77 -4.31
C VAL A 469 17.27 -27.39 -2.95
N GLY A 470 16.16 -28.07 -2.73
CA GLY A 470 15.87 -28.76 -1.47
C GLY A 470 16.92 -29.82 -1.12
N ARG A 471 17.34 -30.65 -2.11
CA ARG A 471 18.44 -31.62 -1.91
C ARG A 471 19.78 -30.93 -1.60
N ARG A 472 20.10 -29.79 -2.24
CA ARG A 472 21.30 -29.01 -2.00
C ARG A 472 21.34 -28.46 -0.57
N LEU A 473 20.23 -27.88 -0.09
CA LEU A 473 20.12 -27.32 1.26
C LEU A 473 20.24 -28.41 2.35
N ARG A 474 19.60 -29.57 2.17
CA ARG A 474 19.76 -30.70 3.09
C ARG A 474 21.20 -31.18 3.19
N ARG A 475 21.94 -31.23 2.07
CA ARG A 475 23.39 -31.57 2.07
C ARG A 475 24.25 -30.51 2.76
N ARG A 476 23.80 -29.24 2.78
CA ARG A 476 24.45 -28.15 3.53
C ARG A 476 24.15 -28.19 5.03
N GLY A 477 23.30 -29.10 5.50
CA GLY A 477 22.87 -29.18 6.90
C GLY A 477 21.86 -28.10 7.30
N GLU A 478 21.24 -27.42 6.34
CA GLU A 478 20.19 -26.43 6.62
C GLU A 478 18.95 -27.09 7.21
N ARG A 479 18.33 -26.39 8.16
CA ARG A 479 17.07 -26.84 8.75
C ARG A 479 15.94 -26.65 7.76
N LEU A 480 15.31 -27.74 7.36
CA LEU A 480 14.16 -27.76 6.45
C LEU A 480 13.04 -28.59 7.07
N PRO A 481 11.77 -28.37 6.64
CA PRO A 481 10.69 -29.28 7.00
C PRO A 481 10.95 -30.68 6.42
N GLU A 482 10.39 -31.71 7.06
CA GLU A 482 10.56 -33.10 6.63
C GLU A 482 10.12 -33.30 5.17
N LYS A 483 8.91 -32.79 4.84
CA LYS A 483 8.43 -32.68 3.46
C LYS A 483 8.62 -31.25 2.99
N LEU A 484 9.09 -31.09 1.75
CA LEU A 484 9.15 -29.76 1.14
C LEU A 484 7.75 -29.16 1.06
N PRO A 485 7.61 -27.83 1.18
CA PRO A 485 6.33 -27.15 1.05
C PRO A 485 5.62 -27.51 -0.27
N PRO A 486 4.28 -27.54 -0.32
CA PRO A 486 3.55 -27.73 -1.56
C PRO A 486 3.93 -26.69 -2.61
N LEU A 487 4.13 -27.13 -3.86
CA LEU A 487 4.44 -26.30 -5.02
C LEU A 487 3.19 -26.19 -5.91
N GLY A 488 2.51 -25.04 -5.85
CA GLY A 488 1.33 -24.74 -6.65
C GLY A 488 1.58 -23.74 -7.75
N ILE A 489 0.55 -23.49 -8.53
CA ILE A 489 0.61 -22.58 -9.66
C ILE A 489 -0.51 -21.53 -9.60
N MET A 490 -0.23 -20.37 -10.16
CA MET A 490 -1.26 -19.36 -10.40
C MET A 490 -1.88 -19.58 -11.78
N ILE A 491 -3.18 -19.74 -11.80
CA ILE A 491 -3.98 -19.79 -13.05
C ILE A 491 -4.41 -18.36 -13.36
N GLU A 492 -3.65 -17.71 -14.21
CA GLU A 492 -3.83 -16.30 -14.56
C GLU A 492 -3.67 -16.00 -16.05
N THR A 493 -3.48 -17.05 -16.84
CA THR A 493 -3.52 -16.97 -18.31
C THR A 493 -4.66 -17.81 -18.85
N PRO A 494 -5.33 -17.42 -19.95
CA PRO A 494 -6.36 -18.23 -20.59
C PRO A 494 -5.87 -19.63 -20.96
N GLY A 495 -4.60 -19.72 -21.41
CA GLY A 495 -3.97 -21.01 -21.75
C GLY A 495 -3.87 -21.96 -20.56
N ALA A 496 -3.49 -21.46 -19.37
CA ALA A 496 -3.47 -22.25 -18.15
C ALA A 496 -4.86 -22.70 -17.72
N ALA A 497 -5.86 -21.81 -17.79
CA ALA A 497 -7.23 -22.15 -17.43
C ALA A 497 -7.83 -23.23 -18.34
N LEU A 498 -7.56 -23.18 -19.64
CA LEU A 498 -7.97 -24.19 -20.61
C LEU A 498 -7.23 -25.53 -20.44
N ALA A 499 -5.96 -25.50 -20.01
CA ALA A 499 -5.13 -26.68 -19.78
C ALA A 499 -5.15 -27.15 -18.31
N ALA A 500 -6.07 -26.66 -17.50
CA ALA A 500 -6.08 -26.87 -16.05
C ALA A 500 -6.10 -28.35 -15.64
N ASP A 501 -6.78 -29.23 -16.38
CA ASP A 501 -6.79 -30.68 -16.11
C ASP A 501 -5.38 -31.29 -16.21
N ALA A 502 -4.60 -30.91 -17.22
CA ALA A 502 -3.24 -31.39 -17.39
C ALA A 502 -2.27 -30.78 -16.36
N LEU A 503 -2.44 -29.50 -16.03
CA LEU A 503 -1.66 -28.81 -15.03
C LEU A 503 -1.92 -29.35 -13.62
N ALA A 504 -3.14 -29.82 -13.33
CA ALA A 504 -3.53 -30.40 -12.06
C ALA A 504 -2.81 -31.72 -11.74
N LEU A 505 -2.21 -32.37 -12.74
CA LEU A 505 -1.39 -33.58 -12.53
C LEU A 505 0.02 -33.25 -12.03
N GLU A 506 0.47 -32.01 -12.19
CA GLU A 506 1.84 -31.59 -11.90
C GLU A 506 1.95 -30.57 -10.75
N ALA A 507 0.85 -29.93 -10.40
CA ALA A 507 0.81 -28.95 -9.30
C ALA A 507 0.14 -29.52 -8.04
N ASP A 508 0.53 -29.01 -6.88
CA ASP A 508 -0.03 -29.43 -5.60
C ASP A 508 -1.28 -28.63 -5.21
N PHE A 509 -1.46 -27.42 -5.75
CA PHE A 509 -2.64 -26.56 -5.57
C PHE A 509 -2.73 -25.51 -6.67
N PHE A 510 -3.92 -24.92 -6.82
CA PHE A 510 -4.16 -23.78 -7.70
C PHE A 510 -4.50 -22.51 -6.92
N ALA A 511 -4.08 -21.37 -7.47
CA ALA A 511 -4.57 -20.06 -7.09
C ALA A 511 -5.04 -19.31 -8.34
N LEU A 512 -6.26 -18.79 -8.35
CA LEU A 512 -6.83 -18.08 -9.48
C LEU A 512 -6.44 -16.60 -9.40
N GLY A 513 -5.52 -16.16 -10.26
CA GLY A 513 -5.07 -14.78 -10.42
C GLY A 513 -5.99 -14.02 -11.38
N THR A 514 -7.19 -13.66 -10.92
CA THR A 514 -8.25 -13.14 -11.79
C THR A 514 -7.93 -11.80 -12.43
N ASN A 515 -6.98 -11.03 -11.90
CA ASN A 515 -6.61 -9.74 -12.48
C ASN A 515 -5.91 -9.95 -13.84
N ASP A 516 -4.83 -10.72 -13.87
CA ASP A 516 -4.10 -11.01 -15.10
C ASP A 516 -4.93 -11.92 -16.03
N LEU A 517 -5.69 -12.88 -15.45
CA LEU A 517 -6.63 -13.67 -16.24
C LEU A 517 -7.63 -12.81 -17.02
N THR A 518 -8.16 -11.75 -16.39
CA THR A 518 -9.07 -10.82 -17.06
C THR A 518 -8.35 -10.04 -18.15
N ALA A 519 -7.19 -9.44 -17.83
CA ALA A 519 -6.41 -8.66 -18.76
C ALA A 519 -6.04 -9.47 -20.04
N TYR A 520 -5.53 -10.67 -19.87
CA TYR A 520 -5.16 -11.54 -20.99
C TYR A 520 -6.36 -12.12 -21.75
N THR A 521 -7.48 -12.38 -21.07
CA THR A 521 -8.69 -12.88 -21.74
C THR A 521 -9.30 -11.82 -22.66
N LEU A 522 -9.29 -10.57 -22.21
CA LEU A 522 -9.88 -9.45 -22.94
C LEU A 522 -8.86 -8.71 -23.82
N ALA A 523 -7.58 -9.09 -23.76
CA ALA A 523 -6.46 -8.40 -24.41
C ALA A 523 -6.40 -6.90 -24.05
N VAL A 524 -6.56 -6.59 -22.77
CA VAL A 524 -6.61 -5.23 -22.24
C VAL A 524 -5.44 -5.02 -21.28
N ASP A 525 -4.68 -3.96 -21.51
CA ASP A 525 -3.73 -3.46 -20.52
C ASP A 525 -4.48 -2.51 -19.56
N ARG A 526 -4.60 -2.92 -18.30
CA ARG A 526 -5.28 -2.12 -17.27
C ARG A 526 -4.51 -0.85 -16.88
N GLY A 527 -3.21 -0.78 -17.21
CA GLY A 527 -2.37 0.40 -17.00
C GLY A 527 -2.57 1.47 -18.08
N ASP A 528 -3.08 1.09 -19.25
CA ASP A 528 -3.37 2.04 -20.34
C ASP A 528 -4.78 2.65 -20.15
N SER A 529 -4.80 3.94 -19.83
CA SER A 529 -6.05 4.71 -19.63
C SER A 529 -6.99 4.72 -20.84
N ASN A 530 -6.48 4.46 -22.04
CA ASN A 530 -7.29 4.45 -23.27
C ASN A 530 -8.15 3.20 -23.43
N VAL A 531 -7.81 2.12 -22.73
CA VAL A 531 -8.50 0.81 -22.82
C VAL A 531 -8.92 0.26 -21.46
N ALA A 532 -8.59 0.92 -20.37
CA ALA A 532 -8.90 0.46 -19.01
C ALA A 532 -10.39 0.27 -18.76
N ASP A 533 -11.27 0.99 -19.46
CA ASP A 533 -12.72 0.86 -19.41
C ASP A 533 -13.23 -0.46 -19.99
N LEU A 534 -12.44 -1.14 -20.82
CA LEU A 534 -12.74 -2.46 -21.38
C LEU A 534 -12.41 -3.61 -20.40
N TYR A 535 -11.69 -3.31 -19.32
CA TYR A 535 -11.35 -4.29 -18.30
C TYR A 535 -12.57 -4.66 -17.46
N ASP A 536 -13.15 -5.83 -17.69
CA ASP A 536 -14.33 -6.31 -16.96
C ASP A 536 -14.13 -7.75 -16.42
N PRO A 537 -13.86 -7.90 -15.12
CA PRO A 537 -13.70 -9.22 -14.51
C PRO A 537 -15.00 -10.04 -14.45
N LEU A 538 -16.16 -9.44 -14.75
CA LEU A 538 -17.45 -10.12 -14.85
C LEU A 538 -17.80 -10.52 -16.29
N HIS A 539 -16.86 -10.33 -17.22
CA HIS A 539 -17.06 -10.77 -18.59
C HIS A 539 -17.31 -12.30 -18.64
N PRO A 540 -18.31 -12.77 -19.40
CA PRO A 540 -18.66 -14.21 -19.45
C PRO A 540 -17.48 -15.12 -19.77
N ALA A 541 -16.55 -14.70 -20.65
CA ALA A 541 -15.36 -15.48 -20.97
C ALA A 541 -14.44 -15.68 -19.74
N VAL A 542 -14.24 -14.62 -18.94
CA VAL A 542 -13.44 -14.68 -17.72
C VAL A 542 -14.06 -15.62 -16.70
N LEU A 543 -15.37 -15.49 -16.44
CA LEU A 543 -16.10 -16.34 -15.50
C LEU A 543 -16.07 -17.82 -15.94
N ARG A 544 -16.13 -18.10 -17.24
CA ARG A 544 -16.01 -19.48 -17.77
C ARG A 544 -14.62 -20.06 -17.54
N LEU A 545 -13.56 -19.27 -17.70
CA LEU A 545 -12.19 -19.71 -17.42
C LEU A 545 -11.99 -19.98 -15.90
N VAL A 546 -12.54 -19.13 -15.05
CA VAL A 546 -12.56 -19.34 -13.59
C VAL A 546 -13.28 -20.65 -13.26
N GLN A 547 -14.45 -20.89 -13.86
CA GLN A 547 -15.20 -22.14 -13.69
C GLN A 547 -14.40 -23.36 -14.13
N LEU A 548 -13.85 -23.35 -15.33
CA LEU A 548 -13.07 -24.47 -15.89
C LEU A 548 -11.89 -24.84 -14.98
N ALA A 549 -11.11 -23.85 -14.53
CA ALA A 549 -9.98 -24.10 -13.64
C ALA A 549 -10.42 -24.62 -12.27
N THR A 550 -11.52 -24.07 -11.72
CA THR A 550 -12.08 -24.54 -10.44
C THR A 550 -12.56 -25.99 -10.55
N GLU A 551 -13.32 -26.34 -11.59
CA GLU A 551 -13.82 -27.69 -11.81
C GLU A 551 -12.68 -28.69 -12.03
N ALA A 552 -11.61 -28.33 -12.75
CA ALA A 552 -10.43 -29.17 -12.92
C ALA A 552 -9.77 -29.50 -11.58
N ALA A 553 -9.56 -28.49 -10.72
CA ALA A 553 -9.02 -28.69 -9.38
C ALA A 553 -9.92 -29.58 -8.52
N LEU A 554 -11.25 -29.35 -8.52
CA LEU A 554 -12.21 -30.14 -7.76
C LEU A 554 -12.27 -31.60 -8.21
N ARG A 555 -12.22 -31.87 -9.53
CA ARG A 555 -12.14 -33.25 -10.06
C ARG A 555 -10.91 -34.00 -9.52
N MET A 556 -9.79 -33.30 -9.37
CA MET A 556 -8.55 -33.86 -8.84
C MET A 556 -8.46 -33.80 -7.31
N ARG A 557 -9.51 -33.34 -6.61
CA ARG A 557 -9.54 -33.12 -5.15
C ARG A 557 -8.37 -32.23 -4.68
N MET A 558 -8.00 -31.29 -5.50
CA MET A 558 -6.92 -30.36 -5.25
C MET A 558 -7.47 -29.08 -4.61
N SER A 559 -6.70 -28.47 -3.73
CA SER A 559 -6.99 -27.14 -3.17
C SER A 559 -6.95 -26.08 -4.27
N VAL A 560 -7.99 -25.26 -4.36
CA VAL A 560 -8.07 -24.12 -5.26
C VAL A 560 -8.52 -22.87 -4.50
N SER A 561 -7.76 -21.79 -4.64
CA SER A 561 -8.06 -20.48 -4.04
C SER A 561 -8.27 -19.42 -5.11
N VAL A 562 -8.88 -18.30 -4.74
CA VAL A 562 -8.97 -17.11 -5.57
C VAL A 562 -8.29 -15.93 -4.86
N CYS A 563 -7.39 -15.21 -5.53
CA CYS A 563 -6.57 -14.15 -4.94
C CYS A 563 -6.61 -12.81 -5.70
N GLY A 564 -7.32 -12.71 -6.82
CA GLY A 564 -7.53 -11.45 -7.53
C GLY A 564 -8.55 -10.53 -6.82
N GLU A 565 -8.73 -9.33 -7.34
CA GLU A 565 -9.58 -8.30 -6.74
C GLU A 565 -11.05 -8.72 -6.56
N ILE A 566 -11.56 -9.58 -7.44
CA ILE A 566 -12.94 -10.10 -7.32
C ILE A 566 -13.17 -10.87 -6.02
N ALA A 567 -12.13 -11.49 -5.46
CA ALA A 567 -12.22 -12.22 -4.19
C ALA A 567 -12.58 -11.31 -3.01
N GLY A 568 -12.07 -10.06 -3.05
CA GLY A 568 -12.31 -9.04 -2.04
C GLY A 568 -13.64 -8.31 -2.16
N ASN A 569 -14.40 -8.53 -3.24
CA ASN A 569 -15.71 -7.90 -3.43
C ASN A 569 -16.82 -8.74 -2.78
N PRO A 570 -17.45 -8.26 -1.68
CA PRO A 570 -18.47 -9.03 -0.98
C PRO A 570 -19.69 -9.40 -1.84
N ARG A 571 -19.99 -8.61 -2.88
CA ARG A 571 -21.10 -8.88 -3.80
C ARG A 571 -20.85 -10.11 -4.68
N LEU A 572 -19.56 -10.43 -4.91
CA LEU A 572 -19.16 -11.56 -5.75
C LEU A 572 -18.94 -12.84 -4.94
N THR A 573 -18.85 -12.75 -3.61
CA THR A 573 -18.67 -13.92 -2.74
C THR A 573 -19.69 -15.03 -3.00
N PRO A 574 -21.02 -14.78 -3.17
CA PRO A 574 -21.97 -15.85 -3.45
C PRO A 574 -21.73 -16.54 -4.81
N LEU A 575 -21.33 -15.78 -5.83
CA LEU A 575 -20.96 -16.35 -7.13
C LEU A 575 -19.76 -17.28 -7.01
N LEU A 576 -18.70 -16.83 -6.36
CA LEU A 576 -17.47 -17.60 -6.21
C LEU A 576 -17.67 -18.87 -5.39
N LEU A 577 -18.45 -18.79 -4.29
CA LEU A 577 -18.87 -19.96 -3.51
C LEU A 577 -19.69 -20.94 -4.36
N GLY A 578 -20.61 -20.40 -5.18
CA GLY A 578 -21.46 -21.20 -6.08
C GLY A 578 -20.71 -21.88 -7.21
N LEU A 579 -19.57 -21.33 -7.64
CA LEU A 579 -18.64 -21.95 -8.59
C LEU A 579 -17.79 -23.06 -7.93
N GLY A 580 -17.88 -23.26 -6.60
CA GLY A 580 -17.19 -24.32 -5.87
C GLY A 580 -15.95 -23.88 -5.11
N LEU A 581 -15.59 -22.57 -5.14
CA LEU A 581 -14.45 -22.06 -4.38
C LEU A 581 -14.72 -22.08 -2.87
N ARG A 582 -13.71 -22.49 -2.08
CA ARG A 582 -13.76 -22.57 -0.62
C ARG A 582 -12.54 -21.91 0.04
N SER A 583 -11.64 -21.33 -0.75
CA SER A 583 -10.46 -20.61 -0.26
C SER A 583 -10.34 -19.26 -0.98
N PHE A 584 -10.28 -18.19 -0.21
CA PHE A 584 -10.25 -16.81 -0.68
C PHE A 584 -9.04 -16.10 -0.08
N SER A 585 -8.27 -15.40 -0.89
CA SER A 585 -7.21 -14.50 -0.44
C SER A 585 -7.57 -13.08 -0.84
N VAL A 586 -7.77 -12.22 0.12
CA VAL A 586 -8.32 -10.87 -0.09
C VAL A 586 -7.49 -9.83 0.65
N ASN A 587 -7.61 -8.55 0.29
CA ASN A 587 -6.98 -7.49 1.06
C ASN A 587 -7.47 -7.52 2.51
N ALA A 588 -6.59 -7.25 3.47
CA ALA A 588 -6.89 -7.33 4.91
C ALA A 588 -8.17 -6.55 5.32
N SER A 589 -8.41 -5.40 4.68
CA SER A 589 -9.61 -4.56 4.89
C SER A 589 -10.92 -5.21 4.42
N ALA A 590 -10.84 -6.12 3.44
CA ALA A 590 -12.00 -6.82 2.89
C ALA A 590 -12.39 -8.07 3.70
N VAL A 591 -11.46 -8.66 4.46
CA VAL A 591 -11.68 -9.89 5.24
C VAL A 591 -12.97 -9.86 6.05
N PRO A 592 -13.26 -8.84 6.88
CA PRO A 592 -14.48 -8.84 7.69
C PRO A 592 -15.77 -8.77 6.87
N ARG A 593 -15.76 -8.06 5.73
CA ARG A 593 -16.93 -7.90 4.86
C ARG A 593 -17.24 -9.19 4.12
N VAL A 594 -16.22 -9.82 3.55
CA VAL A 594 -16.35 -11.13 2.88
C VAL A 594 -16.79 -12.19 3.88
N LYS A 595 -16.19 -12.23 5.09
CA LYS A 595 -16.58 -13.13 6.17
C LYS A 595 -18.05 -12.97 6.57
N GLN A 596 -18.54 -11.73 6.62
CA GLN A 596 -19.95 -11.47 6.90
C GLN A 596 -20.87 -12.10 5.85
N VAL A 597 -20.54 -11.95 4.55
CA VAL A 597 -21.34 -12.54 3.47
C VAL A 597 -21.28 -14.07 3.52
N ILE A 598 -20.09 -14.66 3.69
CA ILE A 598 -19.95 -16.11 3.83
C ILE A 598 -20.91 -16.63 4.92
N ARG A 599 -20.98 -15.95 6.06
CA ARG A 599 -21.82 -16.33 7.20
C ARG A 599 -23.31 -16.02 7.03
N SER A 600 -23.71 -15.45 5.91
CA SER A 600 -25.12 -15.10 5.61
C SER A 600 -25.71 -15.86 4.43
N VAL A 601 -24.98 -16.81 3.86
CA VAL A 601 -25.43 -17.57 2.68
C VAL A 601 -25.32 -19.07 2.90
N GLU A 602 -26.11 -19.83 2.12
CA GLU A 602 -26.02 -21.29 1.98
C GLU A 602 -25.40 -21.66 0.64
N ILE A 603 -24.62 -22.73 0.61
CA ILE A 603 -23.93 -23.19 -0.60
C ILE A 603 -24.90 -23.52 -1.73
N ASP A 604 -26.01 -24.19 -1.43
CA ASP A 604 -27.00 -24.55 -2.45
C ASP A 604 -27.63 -23.30 -3.09
N THR A 605 -27.90 -22.26 -2.32
CA THR A 605 -28.40 -20.98 -2.83
C THR A 605 -27.34 -20.30 -3.71
N CYS A 606 -26.08 -20.32 -3.30
CA CYS A 606 -24.97 -19.82 -4.09
C CYS A 606 -24.80 -20.61 -5.41
N ALA A 607 -24.93 -21.93 -5.38
CA ALA A 607 -24.80 -22.79 -6.56
C ALA A 607 -25.93 -22.53 -7.58
N ARG A 608 -27.17 -22.35 -7.13
CA ARG A 608 -28.29 -21.95 -8.01
C ARG A 608 -28.05 -20.58 -8.62
N PHE A 609 -27.54 -19.64 -7.81
CA PHE A 609 -27.21 -18.29 -8.27
C PHE A 609 -26.09 -18.29 -9.32
N ALA A 610 -24.99 -19.02 -9.07
CA ALA A 610 -23.87 -19.15 -10.02
C ALA A 610 -24.34 -19.75 -11.35
N ARG A 611 -25.16 -20.81 -11.34
CA ARG A 611 -25.72 -21.38 -12.58
C ARG A 611 -26.47 -20.35 -13.41
N ARG A 612 -27.35 -19.54 -12.80
CA ARG A 612 -28.08 -18.49 -13.49
C ARG A 612 -27.16 -17.42 -14.11
N ILE A 613 -26.04 -17.10 -13.42
CA ILE A 613 -25.04 -16.16 -13.95
C ILE A 613 -24.29 -16.79 -15.14
N MET A 614 -23.89 -18.06 -15.03
CA MET A 614 -23.13 -18.74 -16.07
C MET A 614 -23.93 -19.01 -17.35
N GLU A 615 -25.26 -18.94 -17.30
CA GLU A 615 -26.15 -18.97 -18.46
C GLU A 615 -26.19 -17.64 -19.23
N GLN A 616 -25.68 -16.53 -18.64
CA GLN A 616 -25.71 -15.22 -19.29
C GLN A 616 -24.54 -15.05 -20.25
N SER A 617 -24.80 -14.35 -21.33
CA SER A 617 -23.79 -13.94 -22.33
C SER A 617 -23.51 -12.44 -22.32
N ASP A 618 -24.32 -11.66 -21.57
CA ASP A 618 -24.23 -10.21 -21.49
C ASP A 618 -23.71 -9.80 -20.09
N PRO A 619 -22.59 -9.06 -19.99
CA PRO A 619 -22.07 -8.53 -18.72
C PRO A 619 -23.08 -7.67 -17.95
N MET A 620 -23.96 -6.94 -18.64
CA MET A 620 -24.97 -6.11 -17.98
C MET A 620 -26.03 -6.97 -17.28
N ALA A 621 -26.46 -8.08 -17.90
CA ALA A 621 -27.37 -9.05 -17.28
C ALA A 621 -26.74 -9.70 -16.04
N ILE A 622 -25.44 -10.04 -16.11
CA ILE A 622 -24.66 -10.57 -14.98
C ILE A 622 -24.65 -9.55 -13.82
N ARG A 623 -24.31 -8.29 -14.10
CA ARG A 623 -24.30 -7.20 -13.10
C ARG A 623 -25.68 -6.99 -12.46
N ALA A 624 -26.75 -7.05 -13.25
CA ALA A 624 -28.11 -6.94 -12.75
C ALA A 624 -28.47 -8.08 -11.80
N LEU A 625 -28.11 -9.33 -12.13
CA LEU A 625 -28.31 -10.48 -11.25
C LEU A 625 -27.53 -10.34 -9.95
N ILE A 626 -26.26 -9.91 -10.01
CA ILE A 626 -25.43 -9.67 -8.82
C ILE A 626 -26.03 -8.59 -7.93
N ALA A 627 -26.50 -7.48 -8.50
CA ALA A 627 -27.13 -6.40 -7.75
C ALA A 627 -28.46 -6.82 -7.10
N GLY A 628 -29.17 -7.74 -7.75
CA GLY A 628 -30.44 -8.31 -7.29
C GLY A 628 -30.32 -9.43 -6.26
N PHE A 629 -29.13 -9.99 -6.06
CA PHE A 629 -28.93 -11.08 -5.10
C PHE A 629 -29.22 -10.61 -3.67
N ARG A 630 -30.06 -11.37 -2.97
CA ARG A 630 -30.31 -11.20 -1.54
C ARG A 630 -30.06 -12.54 -0.86
N PRO A 631 -29.25 -12.60 0.19
CA PRO A 631 -29.19 -13.77 1.07
C PRO A 631 -30.58 -13.99 1.66
N GLU A 632 -31.08 -15.20 1.59
CA GLU A 632 -32.35 -15.58 2.21
C GLU A 632 -32.26 -15.60 3.73
#